data_2ba19be0e914f5d3884023c0c067a00a
#
_entry.id   2ba19be0e914f5d3884023c0c067a00a
#
_cell.length_a   1.000
_cell.length_b   1.000
_cell.length_c   1.000
_cell.angle_alpha   90.00
_cell.angle_beta   90.00
_cell.angle_gamma   90.00
#
_symmetry.space_group_name_H-M   'P 1'
#
loop_
_entity.id
_entity.type
_entity.pdbx_description
1 polymer ?
#
loop_
_entity_poly.entity_id
_entity_poly.type
_entity_poly.pdbx_seq_one_letter_code
_entity_poly.pdbx_strand_id
1 'polypeptide(L)'
;MSVVVVGGNDRMATRYKEICKSYGCKAKVFTQMPANFDNKIGTPDLAILFTSTVSHKMAMRVNQKAEKHRFPVARVHSSSVN
;
A
#
# COMPACT_ATOMS: atom_id res chain seq x y z
N MET A 1 13.40 -0.90 -5.74
CA MET A 1 11.95 -0.84 -6.07
C MET A 1 11.20 -0.21 -4.92
N SER A 2 10.30 0.69 -5.22
CA SER A 2 9.48 1.40 -4.23
C SER A 2 8.08 0.80 -4.21
N VAL A 3 7.62 0.38 -3.02
CA VAL A 3 6.32 -0.27 -2.84
C VAL A 3 5.50 0.50 -1.80
N VAL A 4 4.24 0.70 -2.09
CA VAL A 4 3.28 1.26 -1.13
C VAL A 4 2.27 0.18 -0.79
N VAL A 5 2.11 -0.11 0.50
CA VAL A 5 1.13 -1.08 1.00
C VAL A 5 0.01 -0.31 1.68
N VAL A 6 -1.22 -0.55 1.25
CA VAL A 6 -2.39 0.18 1.75
C VAL A 6 -3.42 -0.79 2.30
N GLY A 7 -3.83 -0.55 3.52
CA GLY A 7 -4.71 -1.43 4.26
C GLY A 7 -3.94 -2.36 5.17
N GLY A 8 -4.55 -3.48 5.52
CA GLY A 8 -3.93 -4.45 6.41
C GLY A 8 -4.16 -4.10 7.88
N ASN A 9 -3.38 -4.72 8.72
CA ASN A 9 -3.48 -4.60 10.18
C ASN A 9 -2.27 -3.83 10.70
N ASP A 10 -2.49 -2.89 11.62
CA ASP A 10 -1.41 -2.11 12.24
C ASP A 10 -0.31 -3.00 12.84
N ARG A 11 -0.70 -4.13 13.41
CA ARG A 11 0.24 -5.10 14.00
C ARG A 11 1.16 -5.73 12.97
N MET A 12 0.74 -5.73 11.70
CA MET A 12 1.47 -6.35 10.61
C MET A 12 2.32 -5.34 9.82
N ALA A 13 2.21 -4.05 10.13
CA ALA A 13 2.90 -3.01 9.36
C ALA A 13 4.41 -3.21 9.30
N THR A 14 5.03 -3.48 10.44
CA THR A 14 6.47 -3.75 10.52
C THR A 14 6.85 -4.98 9.72
N ARG A 15 6.03 -6.04 9.80
CA ARG A 15 6.28 -7.28 9.06
C ARG A 15 6.19 -7.08 7.56
N TYR A 16 5.23 -6.29 7.08
CA TYR A 16 5.15 -5.95 5.65
C TYR A 16 6.41 -5.24 5.18
N LYS A 17 6.91 -4.29 5.97
CA LYS A 17 8.15 -3.58 5.67
C LYS A 17 9.35 -4.52 5.63
N GLU A 18 9.45 -5.44 6.58
CA GLU A 18 10.54 -6.42 6.64
C GLU A 18 10.53 -7.35 5.43
N ILE A 19 9.35 -7.84 5.05
CA ILE A 19 9.20 -8.69 3.87
C ILE A 19 9.66 -7.96 2.61
N CYS A 20 9.20 -6.73 2.43
CA CYS A 20 9.60 -5.92 1.27
C CYS A 20 11.11 -5.68 1.27
N LYS A 21 11.68 -5.38 2.43
CA LYS A 21 13.12 -5.15 2.56
C LYS A 21 13.92 -6.39 2.20
N SER A 22 13.43 -7.58 2.55
CA SER A 22 14.11 -8.85 2.22
C SER A 22 14.18 -9.10 0.71
N TYR A 23 13.30 -8.48 -0.06
CA TYR A 23 13.32 -8.51 -1.52
C TYR A 23 13.98 -7.28 -2.15
N GLY A 24 14.69 -6.48 -1.34
CA GLY A 24 15.36 -5.28 -1.83
C GLY A 24 14.44 -4.13 -2.14
N CYS A 25 13.23 -4.11 -1.59
CA CYS A 25 12.24 -3.07 -1.83
C CYS A 25 12.16 -2.09 -0.66
N LYS A 26 11.90 -0.83 -0.96
CA LYS A 26 11.52 0.15 0.06
C LYS A 26 10.01 0.17 0.16
N ALA A 27 9.46 0.01 1.35
CA ALA A 27 8.02 -0.04 1.56
C ALA A 27 7.54 1.10 2.46
N LYS A 28 6.43 1.70 2.06
CA LYS A 28 5.62 2.57 2.92
C LYS A 28 4.33 1.82 3.20
N VAL A 29 3.93 1.75 4.46
CA VAL A 29 2.72 1.03 4.85
C VAL A 29 1.72 2.01 5.46
N PHE A 30 0.52 2.03 4.93
CA PHE A 30 -0.57 2.89 5.41
C PHE A 30 -1.75 1.99 5.81
N THR A 31 -1.91 1.78 7.11
CA THR A 31 -3.05 1.02 7.65
C THR A 31 -4.25 1.91 7.93
N GLN A 32 -4.01 3.21 8.06
CA GLN A 32 -5.05 4.24 8.23
C GLN A 32 -4.76 5.39 7.27
N MET A 33 -5.76 6.19 6.96
CA MET A 33 -5.61 7.32 6.05
C MET A 33 -4.96 8.51 6.76
N PRO A 34 -3.71 8.84 6.47
CA PRO A 34 -3.05 9.99 7.06
C PRO A 34 -3.45 11.28 6.35
N ALA A 35 -3.15 12.43 6.97
CA ALA A 35 -3.23 13.71 6.29
C ALA A 35 -2.26 13.72 5.10
N ASN A 36 -2.64 14.37 4.02
CA ASN A 36 -1.84 14.45 2.78
C ASN A 36 -1.49 13.07 2.21
N PHE A 37 -2.44 12.16 2.26
CA PHE A 37 -2.24 10.78 1.79
C PHE A 37 -1.71 10.73 0.36
N ASP A 38 -2.28 11.53 -0.54
CA ASP A 38 -1.85 11.57 -1.94
C ASP A 38 -0.36 11.89 -2.09
N ASN A 39 0.13 12.87 -1.32
CA ASN A 39 1.54 13.24 -1.36
C ASN A 39 2.42 12.15 -0.76
N LYS A 40 1.95 11.48 0.27
CA LYS A 40 2.70 10.42 0.95
C LYS A 40 2.80 9.16 0.11
N ILE A 41 1.80 8.86 -0.72
CA ILE A 41 1.86 7.74 -1.66
C ILE A 41 2.99 7.97 -2.67
N GLY A 42 3.13 9.20 -3.16
CA GLY A 42 4.12 9.52 -4.18
C GLY A 42 3.86 8.77 -5.49
N THR A 43 4.92 8.34 -6.13
CA THR A 43 4.85 7.56 -7.38
C THR A 43 5.63 6.26 -7.22
N PRO A 44 5.07 5.27 -6.51
CA PRO A 44 5.77 4.02 -6.28
C PRO A 44 5.86 3.18 -7.56
N ASP A 45 6.72 2.18 -7.54
CA ASP A 45 6.80 1.20 -8.62
C ASP A 45 5.63 0.21 -8.57
N LEU A 46 5.08 0.00 -7.38
CA LEU A 46 3.96 -0.92 -7.16
C LEU A 46 3.17 -0.47 -5.93
N ALA A 47 1.85 -0.52 -6.01
CA ALA A 47 0.97 -0.38 -4.85
C ALA A 47 0.29 -1.71 -4.56
N ILE A 48 0.26 -2.09 -3.30
CA ILE A 48 -0.44 -3.29 -2.83
C ILE A 48 -1.65 -2.83 -2.01
N LEU A 49 -2.83 -3.30 -2.39
CA LEU A 49 -4.08 -2.91 -1.77
C LEU A 49 -4.75 -4.12 -1.14
N PHE A 50 -4.88 -4.13 0.18
CA PHE A 50 -5.59 -5.20 0.90
C PHE A 50 -7.08 -4.90 0.92
N THR A 51 -7.80 -5.45 -0.02
CA THR A 51 -9.21 -5.08 -0.29
C THR A 51 -10.17 -5.38 0.86
N SER A 52 -9.86 -6.35 1.71
CA SER A 52 -10.72 -6.71 2.84
C SER A 52 -10.61 -5.75 4.03
N THR A 53 -9.54 -4.97 4.11
CA THR A 53 -9.26 -4.12 5.27
C THR A 53 -9.07 -2.64 4.93
N VAL A 54 -8.90 -2.31 3.66
CA VAL A 54 -8.73 -0.92 3.23
C VAL A 54 -10.08 -0.19 3.25
N SER A 55 -10.07 1.08 3.66
CA SER A 55 -11.27 1.89 3.54
C SER A 55 -11.53 2.22 2.07
N HIS A 56 -12.80 2.41 1.73
CA HIS A 56 -13.20 2.77 0.37
C HIS A 56 -12.49 4.05 -0.10
N LYS A 57 -12.38 5.03 0.80
CA LYS A 57 -11.74 6.32 0.51
C LYS A 57 -10.27 6.17 0.17
N MET A 58 -9.54 5.35 0.93
CA MET A 58 -8.12 5.05 0.66
C MET A 58 -7.96 4.31 -0.67
N ALA A 59 -8.82 3.31 -0.92
CA ALA A 59 -8.79 2.56 -2.17
C ALA A 59 -9.01 3.47 -3.38
N MET A 60 -9.97 4.38 -3.29
CA MET A 60 -10.23 5.36 -4.35
C MET A 60 -9.01 6.24 -4.62
N ARG A 61 -8.37 6.75 -3.58
CA ARG A 61 -7.18 7.62 -3.73
C ARG A 61 -6.03 6.88 -4.38
N VAL A 62 -5.78 5.64 -3.97
CA VAL A 62 -4.72 4.81 -4.56
C VAL A 62 -5.00 4.56 -6.04
N ASN A 63 -6.23 4.19 -6.39
CA ASN A 63 -6.60 3.92 -7.77
C ASN A 63 -6.48 5.16 -8.65
N GLN A 64 -6.93 6.33 -8.15
CA GLN A 64 -6.81 7.60 -8.86
C GLN A 64 -5.34 7.96 -9.11
N LYS A 65 -4.50 7.80 -8.09
CA LYS A 65 -3.07 8.09 -8.19
C LYS A 65 -2.38 7.14 -9.17
N ALA A 66 -2.73 5.86 -9.11
CA ALA A 66 -2.19 4.84 -10.01
C ALA A 66 -2.54 5.13 -11.46
N GLU A 67 -3.77 5.55 -11.72
CA GLU A 67 -4.22 5.91 -13.06
C GLU A 67 -3.48 7.13 -13.58
N LYS A 68 -3.34 8.16 -12.75
CA LYS A 68 -2.67 9.41 -13.12
C LYS A 68 -1.18 9.20 -13.40
N HIS A 69 -0.49 8.43 -12.56
CA HIS A 69 0.96 8.25 -12.63
C HIS A 69 1.37 6.90 -13.21
N ARG A 70 0.42 6.08 -13.63
CA ARG A 70 0.61 4.83 -14.35
C ARG A 70 1.50 3.82 -13.62
N PHE A 71 1.23 3.60 -12.33
CA PHE A 71 1.86 2.50 -11.62
C PHE A 71 0.86 1.37 -11.38
N PRO A 72 1.33 0.11 -11.33
CA PRO A 72 0.43 -1.02 -11.12
C PRO A 72 -0.08 -1.09 -9.67
N VAL A 73 -1.29 -1.63 -9.53
CA VAL A 73 -1.90 -1.90 -8.23
C VAL A 73 -2.21 -3.38 -8.15
N ALA A 74 -1.61 -4.05 -7.16
CA ALA A 74 -1.93 -5.44 -6.85
C ALA A 74 -3.02 -5.46 -5.78
N ARG A 75 -4.15 -6.07 -6.08
CA ARG A 75 -5.27 -6.21 -5.14
C ARG A 75 -5.19 -7.57 -4.48
N VAL A 76 -5.09 -7.56 -3.16
CA VAL A 76 -5.00 -8.78 -2.35
C VAL A 76 -6.17 -8.78 -1.38
N HIS A 77 -6.94 -9.86 -1.36
CA HIS A 77 -8.13 -9.94 -0.51
C HIS A 77 -7.78 -10.02 0.97
N SER A 78 -6.78 -10.83 1.33
CA SER A 78 -6.41 -11.05 2.74
C SER A 78 -5.10 -10.36 3.07
N SER A 79 -5.05 -9.71 4.24
CA SER A 79 -3.82 -9.12 4.78
C SER A 79 -3.00 -10.11 5.62
N SER A 80 -3.47 -11.32 5.78
CA SER A 80 -2.77 -12.36 6.53
C SER A 80 -1.53 -12.83 5.78
N VAL A 81 -0.43 -13.00 6.51
CA VAL A 81 0.80 -13.57 5.98
C VAL A 81 0.96 -14.97 6.59
N ASN A 82 0.85 -15.95 5.76
CA ASN A 82 1.03 -17.35 6.18
C ASN A 82 2.37 -17.89 5.76
#